data_6b2b852d9429c41491c8ac79508c2f7b
#
_entry.id   6b2b852d9429c41491c8ac79508c2f7b
#
_cell.length_a   1.000
_cell.length_b   1.000
_cell.length_c   1.000
_cell.angle_alpha   90.00
_cell.angle_beta   90.00
_cell.angle_gamma   90.00
#
_symmetry.space_group_name_H-M   'P 1'
#
loop_
_entity.id
_entity.type
_entity.pdbx_description
1 polymer ?
#
loop_
_entity_poly.entity_id
_entity_poly.type
_entity_poly.pdbx_seq_one_letter_code
_entity_poly.pdbx_strand_id
1 'polypeptide(L)'
;MNNNPVIFILDAGGTGFKFSAVQDWHEIIEPFTIPSAAPTLEEVLQKLITGFHECETRCGAKAAAISFCFPGPADYPNGIIGDLENLPTFQGGVPLKAMLENEFHVPVYINNDGDLFAYGEALNGLLPEVNKLLEQQRNPKRYKNLLGVTIGTGFGGGIVINKVLLNGDNSAGGEINRHRNPLYPTTSAEDSISIRAVRRVYGREAGIEFDKTPHPYDIYKIAMGQLPGDKEAALKSWNEMATALADVLANAISLIDGIIVIGGGLSGAWPVFMPMLIKKMNEPFTGLKDGHSFSRMETEAYNLMDAQDMIRFTEKSGKMIKVPFSNQEVWYDPTKCVGVGVTKLGTSSAVAIGAYAFAMEQLKN
;
A
#
# COMPACT_ATOMS: atom_id res chain seq x y z
N MET A 1 -24.08 -1.13 25.27
CA MET A 1 -23.38 -1.17 23.99
C MET A 1 -21.94 -0.80 24.30
N ASN A 2 -21.00 -1.74 24.20
CA ASN A 2 -19.58 -1.39 24.30
C ASN A 2 -19.19 -0.72 22.97
N ASN A 3 -19.24 0.59 22.91
CA ASN A 3 -18.67 1.31 21.78
C ASN A 3 -17.15 1.12 21.82
N ASN A 4 -16.54 0.75 20.72
CA ASN A 4 -15.08 0.73 20.57
C ASN A 4 -14.50 2.12 20.87
N PRO A 5 -13.26 2.20 21.36
CA PRO A 5 -12.63 3.48 21.69
C PRO A 5 -12.48 4.38 20.44
N VAL A 6 -12.54 5.68 20.65
CA VAL A 6 -12.21 6.70 19.64
C VAL A 6 -10.69 6.80 19.55
N ILE A 7 -10.16 6.73 18.35
CA ILE A 7 -8.73 6.91 18.05
C ILE A 7 -8.57 8.15 17.19
N PHE A 8 -7.71 9.09 17.60
CA PHE A 8 -7.36 10.22 16.76
C PHE A 8 -6.27 9.83 15.79
N ILE A 9 -6.44 10.26 14.55
CA ILE A 9 -5.63 9.86 13.41
C ILE A 9 -4.98 11.10 12.79
N LEU A 10 -3.75 10.92 12.31
CA LEU A 10 -3.04 11.88 11.49
C LEU A 10 -2.41 11.15 10.28
N ASP A 11 -2.59 11.69 9.10
CA ASP A 11 -1.81 11.39 7.91
C ASP A 11 -0.84 12.57 7.68
N ALA A 12 0.43 12.36 8.03
CA ALA A 12 1.45 13.41 8.00
C ALA A 12 2.14 13.45 6.64
N GLY A 13 1.61 14.27 5.72
CA GLY A 13 2.21 14.52 4.42
C GLY A 13 3.18 15.70 4.41
N GLY A 14 4.08 15.75 3.41
CA GLY A 14 5.05 16.83 3.26
C GLY A 14 4.46 18.24 3.06
N THR A 15 3.20 18.34 2.58
CA THR A 15 2.51 19.62 2.34
C THR A 15 1.44 19.94 3.38
N GLY A 16 0.98 18.95 4.14
CA GLY A 16 -0.09 19.14 5.12
C GLY A 16 -0.25 17.95 6.05
N PHE A 17 -0.75 18.26 7.24
CA PHE A 17 -1.16 17.32 8.26
C PHE A 17 -2.66 17.13 8.20
N LYS A 18 -3.11 15.95 7.76
CA LYS A 18 -4.54 15.63 7.65
C LYS A 18 -4.98 14.88 8.89
N PHE A 19 -5.86 15.49 9.66
CA PHE A 19 -6.40 14.94 10.90
C PHE A 19 -7.77 14.33 10.67
N SER A 20 -8.06 13.25 11.39
CA SER A 20 -9.39 12.63 11.50
C SER A 20 -9.56 11.93 12.85
N ALA A 21 -10.72 11.33 13.07
CA ALA A 21 -10.98 10.45 14.20
C ALA A 21 -11.77 9.24 13.72
N VAL A 22 -11.39 8.05 14.18
CA VAL A 22 -11.99 6.79 13.77
C VAL A 22 -12.56 6.06 14.99
N GLN A 23 -13.77 5.53 14.81
CA GLN A 23 -14.44 4.63 15.76
C GLN A 23 -15.23 3.59 14.93
N ASP A 24 -15.24 2.34 15.40
CA ASP A 24 -15.99 1.25 14.73
C ASP A 24 -15.67 1.11 13.22
N TRP A 25 -14.39 1.32 12.82
CA TRP A 25 -13.90 1.27 11.44
C TRP A 25 -14.38 2.40 10.52
N HIS A 26 -14.94 3.46 11.07
CA HIS A 26 -15.45 4.61 10.30
C HIS A 26 -14.85 5.92 10.83
N GLU A 27 -14.54 6.84 9.92
CA GLU A 27 -14.21 8.21 10.29
C GLU A 27 -15.48 8.86 10.85
N ILE A 28 -15.38 9.40 12.08
CA ILE A 28 -16.51 9.97 12.83
C ILE A 28 -16.55 11.50 12.81
N ILE A 29 -15.51 12.12 12.27
CA ILE A 29 -15.47 13.56 11.97
C ILE A 29 -15.07 13.77 10.52
N GLU A 30 -15.48 14.90 9.93
CA GLU A 30 -14.97 15.31 8.61
C GLU A 30 -13.47 15.60 8.72
N PRO A 31 -12.62 14.91 7.94
CA PRO A 31 -11.18 15.16 7.96
C PRO A 31 -10.82 16.61 7.61
N PHE A 32 -9.80 17.15 8.26
CA PHE A 32 -9.32 18.50 7.99
C PHE A 32 -7.81 18.54 7.91
N THR A 33 -7.26 19.56 7.24
CA THR A 33 -5.84 19.67 6.99
C THR A 33 -5.27 20.98 7.53
N ILE A 34 -4.13 20.88 8.22
CA ILE A 34 -3.30 22.03 8.61
C ILE A 34 -2.03 22.00 7.75
N PRO A 35 -1.60 23.11 7.12
CA PRO A 35 -0.33 23.15 6.36
C PRO A 35 0.86 22.73 7.24
N SER A 36 1.68 21.78 6.77
CA SER A 36 2.81 21.22 7.54
C SER A 36 3.99 22.21 7.64
N ALA A 37 4.19 23.04 6.62
CA ALA A 37 5.31 23.98 6.57
C ALA A 37 5.27 25.02 7.70
N ALA A 38 6.38 25.14 8.43
CA ALA A 38 6.63 26.19 9.42
C ALA A 38 8.13 26.48 9.50
N PRO A 39 8.52 27.70 9.93
CA PRO A 39 9.93 28.11 10.05
C PRO A 39 10.73 27.32 11.09
N THR A 40 10.08 26.87 12.15
CA THR A 40 10.73 26.20 13.29
C THR A 40 10.09 24.87 13.62
N LEU A 41 10.84 23.98 14.27
CA LEU A 41 10.32 22.70 14.79
C LEU A 41 9.19 22.95 15.79
N GLU A 42 9.36 23.90 16.69
CA GLU A 42 8.37 24.24 17.72
C GLU A 42 7.01 24.59 17.08
N GLU A 43 7.00 25.40 16.03
CA GLU A 43 5.77 25.74 15.31
C GLU A 43 5.14 24.52 14.60
N VAL A 44 5.95 23.61 14.05
CA VAL A 44 5.44 22.35 13.47
C VAL A 44 4.80 21.48 14.56
N LEU A 45 5.47 21.33 15.71
CA LEU A 45 4.95 20.55 16.83
C LEU A 45 3.67 21.16 17.40
N GLN A 46 3.60 22.49 17.51
CA GLN A 46 2.39 23.19 17.95
C GLN A 46 1.21 22.96 17.00
N LYS A 47 1.45 22.86 15.69
CA LYS A 47 0.40 22.50 14.72
C LYS A 47 -0.15 21.10 14.96
N LEU A 48 0.70 20.13 15.30
CA LEU A 48 0.28 18.78 15.64
C LEU A 48 -0.60 18.77 16.88
N ILE A 49 -0.18 19.46 17.96
CA ILE A 49 -0.96 19.61 19.19
C ILE A 49 -2.31 20.27 18.89
N THR A 50 -2.31 21.39 18.16
CA THR A 50 -3.53 22.12 17.78
C THR A 50 -4.50 21.23 16.97
N GLY A 51 -3.97 20.44 16.03
CA GLY A 51 -4.79 19.53 15.22
C GLY A 51 -5.48 18.46 16.04
N PHE A 52 -4.80 17.85 17.01
CA PHE A 52 -5.43 16.86 17.87
C PHE A 52 -6.42 17.46 18.87
N HIS A 53 -6.19 18.65 19.39
CA HIS A 53 -7.21 19.38 20.18
C HIS A 53 -8.45 19.73 19.34
N GLU A 54 -8.26 20.09 18.06
CA GLU A 54 -9.38 20.27 17.16
C GLU A 54 -10.16 18.98 16.90
N CYS A 55 -9.47 17.82 16.83
CA CYS A 55 -10.16 16.50 16.79
C CYS A 55 -11.00 16.30 18.05
N GLU A 56 -10.47 16.58 19.25
CA GLU A 56 -11.22 16.49 20.52
C GLU A 56 -12.46 17.37 20.50
N THR A 57 -12.32 18.60 20.02
CA THR A 57 -13.42 19.57 19.90
C THR A 57 -14.50 19.08 18.95
N ARG A 58 -14.12 18.60 17.75
CA ARG A 58 -15.08 18.10 16.74
C ARG A 58 -15.77 16.81 17.15
N CYS A 59 -15.05 15.92 17.83
CA CYS A 59 -15.61 14.68 18.37
C CYS A 59 -16.52 14.89 19.56
N GLY A 60 -16.29 15.96 20.36
CA GLY A 60 -16.91 16.13 21.68
C GLY A 60 -16.49 15.05 22.68
N ALA A 61 -15.38 14.34 22.45
CA ALA A 61 -14.87 13.25 23.26
C ALA A 61 -13.35 13.18 23.21
N LYS A 62 -12.75 12.66 24.28
CA LYS A 62 -11.30 12.36 24.32
C LYS A 62 -10.99 11.08 23.56
N ALA A 63 -9.81 11.04 22.94
CA ALA A 63 -9.28 9.82 22.35
C ALA A 63 -8.89 8.81 23.44
N ALA A 64 -9.00 7.52 23.13
CA ALA A 64 -8.38 6.45 23.92
C ALA A 64 -6.90 6.25 23.55
N ALA A 65 -6.53 6.62 22.32
CA ALA A 65 -5.16 6.67 21.83
C ALA A 65 -5.06 7.62 20.62
N ILE A 66 -3.84 8.03 20.30
CA ILE A 66 -3.48 8.71 19.08
C ILE A 66 -2.66 7.72 18.23
N SER A 67 -3.02 7.54 16.96
CA SER A 67 -2.29 6.64 16.06
C SER A 67 -2.17 7.24 14.67
N PHE A 68 -0.96 7.23 14.08
CA PHE A 68 -0.75 7.95 12.84
C PHE A 68 0.45 7.47 12.04
N CYS A 69 0.50 7.85 10.76
CA CYS A 69 1.69 7.72 9.96
C CYS A 69 2.56 8.97 10.04
N PHE A 70 3.87 8.76 10.03
CA PHE A 70 4.84 9.83 9.89
C PHE A 70 5.97 9.39 8.95
N PRO A 71 6.52 10.30 8.10
CA PRO A 71 7.63 9.94 7.21
C PRO A 71 8.85 9.45 7.99
N GLY A 72 9.58 8.48 7.39
CA GLY A 72 10.88 8.04 7.87
C GLY A 72 12.05 8.81 7.25
N PRO A 73 13.27 8.64 7.80
CA PRO A 73 13.64 7.61 8.77
C PRO A 73 13.14 7.88 10.19
N ALA A 74 12.71 6.82 10.89
CA ALA A 74 12.17 6.91 12.24
C ALA A 74 12.41 5.62 13.03
N ASP A 75 12.57 5.76 14.35
CA ASP A 75 12.41 4.68 15.30
C ASP A 75 10.92 4.62 15.71
N TYR A 76 10.11 3.93 14.90
CA TYR A 76 8.66 3.88 15.10
C TYR A 76 8.23 3.31 16.46
N PRO A 77 8.83 2.23 17.00
CA PRO A 77 8.48 1.70 18.30
C PRO A 77 8.65 2.72 19.44
N ASN A 78 9.73 3.48 19.41
CA ASN A 78 10.00 4.55 20.37
C ASN A 78 9.39 5.90 19.98
N GLY A 79 8.89 6.02 18.76
CA GLY A 79 8.26 7.23 18.24
C GLY A 79 9.22 8.41 18.12
N ILE A 80 10.47 8.13 17.75
CA ILE A 80 11.51 9.13 17.53
C ILE A 80 11.67 9.33 16.02
N ILE A 81 11.39 10.55 15.56
CA ILE A 81 11.50 10.90 14.15
C ILE A 81 12.93 11.38 13.87
N GLY A 82 13.58 10.78 12.87
CA GLY A 82 14.93 11.13 12.43
C GLY A 82 14.97 12.36 11.52
N ASP A 83 16.08 12.53 10.83
CA ASP A 83 16.30 13.65 9.91
C ASP A 83 15.47 13.46 8.63
N LEU A 84 14.59 14.43 8.34
CA LEU A 84 13.67 14.35 7.21
C LEU A 84 14.02 15.35 6.11
N GLU A 85 14.21 14.88 4.88
CA GLU A 85 14.44 15.73 3.72
C GLU A 85 13.26 16.65 3.41
N ASN A 86 12.03 16.14 3.53
CA ASN A 86 10.80 16.86 3.22
C ASN A 86 10.26 17.74 4.37
N LEU A 87 10.78 17.58 5.57
CA LEU A 87 10.48 18.38 6.75
C LEU A 87 11.79 18.76 7.44
N PRO A 88 12.57 19.68 6.89
CA PRO A 88 13.94 19.96 7.32
C PRO A 88 14.07 20.53 8.75
N THR A 89 12.96 20.87 9.41
CA THR A 89 12.93 21.21 10.83
C THR A 89 13.10 19.99 11.76
N PHE A 90 12.85 18.76 11.26
CA PHE A 90 13.08 17.53 12.00
C PHE A 90 14.54 17.11 11.82
N GLN A 91 15.36 17.37 12.82
CA GLN A 91 16.79 17.01 12.85
C GLN A 91 17.20 16.55 14.24
N GLY A 92 18.17 15.63 14.29
CA GLY A 92 18.80 15.19 15.53
C GLY A 92 17.96 14.25 16.39
N GLY A 93 16.85 13.74 15.86
CA GLY A 93 15.93 12.86 16.57
C GLY A 93 14.91 13.62 17.43
N VAL A 94 13.64 13.63 17.00
CA VAL A 94 12.52 14.29 17.69
C VAL A 94 11.64 13.24 18.36
N PRO A 95 11.56 13.18 19.71
CA PRO A 95 10.76 12.19 20.45
C PRO A 95 9.26 12.55 20.42
N LEU A 96 8.67 12.44 19.23
CA LEU A 96 7.31 12.91 18.94
C LEU A 96 6.24 12.15 19.74
N LYS A 97 6.41 10.83 19.93
CA LYS A 97 5.52 10.00 20.75
C LYS A 97 5.46 10.52 22.17
N ALA A 98 6.60 10.64 22.84
CA ALA A 98 6.66 11.07 24.23
C ALA A 98 6.09 12.48 24.43
N MET A 99 6.33 13.40 23.47
CA MET A 99 5.76 14.74 23.51
C MET A 99 4.22 14.69 23.50
N LEU A 100 3.63 13.92 22.56
CA LEU A 100 2.17 13.82 22.45
C LEU A 100 1.54 13.05 23.62
N GLU A 101 2.22 12.00 24.14
CA GLU A 101 1.77 11.30 25.35
C GLU A 101 1.74 12.21 26.58
N ASN A 102 2.73 13.11 26.71
CA ASN A 102 2.75 14.10 27.80
C ASN A 102 1.63 15.14 27.68
N GLU A 103 1.27 15.56 26.45
CA GLU A 103 0.22 16.54 26.22
C GLU A 103 -1.19 15.96 26.41
N PHE A 104 -1.44 14.80 25.77
CA PHE A 104 -2.80 14.23 25.69
C PHE A 104 -3.10 13.19 26.77
N HIS A 105 -2.09 12.69 27.48
CA HIS A 105 -2.21 11.66 28.52
C HIS A 105 -2.87 10.36 28.02
N VAL A 106 -2.63 10.00 26.75
CA VAL A 106 -3.09 8.76 26.11
C VAL A 106 -1.93 8.10 25.37
N PRO A 107 -1.96 6.78 25.14
CA PRO A 107 -0.95 6.11 24.31
C PRO A 107 -0.87 6.69 22.91
N VAL A 108 0.36 6.77 22.38
CA VAL A 108 0.63 7.27 21.02
C VAL A 108 1.37 6.21 20.21
N TYR A 109 0.90 5.93 19.00
CA TYR A 109 1.46 4.96 18.08
C TYR A 109 1.80 5.61 16.75
N ILE A 110 3.03 5.41 16.29
CA ILE A 110 3.53 5.97 15.02
C ILE A 110 4.00 4.82 14.13
N ASN A 111 3.68 4.88 12.84
CA ASN A 111 4.11 3.91 11.85
C ASN A 111 4.44 4.58 10.51
N ASN A 112 4.92 3.77 9.56
CA ASN A 112 5.07 4.17 8.17
C ASN A 112 3.70 4.22 7.46
N ASP A 113 3.56 5.07 6.44
CA ASP A 113 2.32 5.21 5.65
C ASP A 113 2.00 3.96 4.82
N GLY A 114 3.02 3.32 4.24
CA GLY A 114 2.88 2.06 3.50
C GLY A 114 2.41 0.91 4.39
N ASP A 115 2.92 0.83 5.61
CA ASP A 115 2.50 -0.15 6.61
C ASP A 115 1.03 0.02 6.98
N LEU A 116 0.63 1.23 7.34
CA LEU A 116 -0.76 1.50 7.71
C LEU A 116 -1.72 1.34 6.52
N PHE A 117 -1.31 1.71 5.31
CA PHE A 117 -2.07 1.43 4.09
C PHE A 117 -2.33 -0.06 3.93
N ALA A 118 -1.27 -0.89 3.98
CA ALA A 118 -1.39 -2.34 3.86
C ALA A 118 -2.27 -2.94 4.96
N TYR A 119 -2.13 -2.44 6.20
CA TYR A 119 -2.89 -2.93 7.33
C TYR A 119 -4.38 -2.60 7.22
N GLY A 120 -4.73 -1.38 6.80
CA GLY A 120 -6.11 -0.99 6.54
C GLY A 120 -6.79 -1.84 5.46
N GLU A 121 -6.11 -2.06 4.34
CA GLU A 121 -6.60 -2.91 3.25
C GLU A 121 -6.70 -4.39 3.63
N ALA A 122 -5.84 -4.87 4.54
CA ALA A 122 -5.89 -6.23 5.04
C ALA A 122 -7.04 -6.49 6.01
N LEU A 123 -7.44 -5.49 6.80
CA LEU A 123 -8.46 -5.67 7.85
C LEU A 123 -9.85 -5.20 7.44
N ASN A 124 -9.96 -4.15 6.61
CA ASN A 124 -11.26 -3.57 6.26
C ASN A 124 -11.40 -3.20 4.76
N GLY A 125 -10.43 -3.54 3.91
CA GLY A 125 -10.42 -3.20 2.48
C GLY A 125 -10.47 -4.42 1.56
N LEU A 126 -9.50 -4.52 0.64
CA LEU A 126 -9.48 -5.52 -0.43
C LEU A 126 -9.47 -6.96 0.09
N LEU A 127 -8.68 -7.28 1.13
CA LEU A 127 -8.54 -8.67 1.60
C LEU A 127 -9.86 -9.26 2.13
N PRO A 128 -10.62 -8.61 3.03
CA PRO A 128 -11.94 -9.11 3.43
C PRO A 128 -12.94 -9.16 2.27
N GLU A 129 -12.90 -8.24 1.30
CA GLU A 129 -13.75 -8.28 0.11
C GLU A 129 -13.46 -9.53 -0.74
N VAL A 130 -12.19 -9.82 -1.03
CA VAL A 130 -11.77 -11.03 -1.73
C VAL A 130 -12.25 -12.30 -1.01
N ASN A 131 -12.07 -12.38 0.30
CA ASN A 131 -12.53 -13.52 1.07
C ASN A 131 -14.05 -13.69 1.05
N LYS A 132 -14.81 -12.58 1.03
CA LYS A 132 -16.27 -12.60 0.89
C LYS A 132 -16.69 -13.13 -0.49
N LEU A 133 -16.00 -12.73 -1.55
CA LEU A 133 -16.26 -13.23 -2.91
C LEU A 133 -15.98 -14.73 -3.01
N LEU A 134 -14.87 -15.21 -2.46
CA LEU A 134 -14.56 -16.63 -2.38
C LEU A 134 -15.64 -17.42 -1.63
N GLU A 135 -16.15 -16.87 -0.53
CA GLU A 135 -17.25 -17.49 0.23
C GLU A 135 -18.54 -17.59 -0.58
N GLN A 136 -18.92 -16.51 -1.29
CA GLN A 136 -20.10 -16.49 -2.17
C GLN A 136 -20.00 -17.54 -3.28
N GLN A 137 -18.80 -17.80 -3.80
CA GLN A 137 -18.52 -18.83 -4.79
C GLN A 137 -18.33 -20.25 -4.19
N ARG A 138 -18.55 -20.39 -2.87
CA ARG A 138 -18.33 -21.63 -2.13
C ARG A 138 -16.91 -22.21 -2.30
N ASN A 139 -15.93 -21.33 -2.59
CA ASN A 139 -14.52 -21.69 -2.62
C ASN A 139 -14.02 -21.75 -1.17
N PRO A 140 -13.38 -22.85 -0.72
CA PRO A 140 -12.89 -23.00 0.66
C PRO A 140 -11.65 -22.15 0.97
N LYS A 141 -10.99 -21.62 -0.06
CA LYS A 141 -9.76 -20.83 0.09
C LYS A 141 -10.03 -19.53 0.85
N ARG A 142 -9.11 -19.18 1.74
CA ARG A 142 -9.15 -17.91 2.50
C ARG A 142 -7.75 -17.33 2.59
N TYR A 143 -7.61 -16.11 2.11
CA TYR A 143 -6.36 -15.35 2.21
C TYR A 143 -6.26 -14.67 3.58
N LYS A 144 -5.05 -14.60 4.11
CA LYS A 144 -4.73 -13.95 5.40
C LYS A 144 -3.53 -13.02 5.28
N ASN A 145 -2.77 -13.15 4.19
CA ASN A 145 -1.57 -12.37 3.91
C ASN A 145 -1.87 -11.35 2.83
N LEU A 146 -1.24 -10.20 2.94
CA LEU A 146 -1.38 -9.11 1.98
C LEU A 146 -0.05 -8.36 1.84
N LEU A 147 0.33 -8.05 0.60
CA LEU A 147 1.33 -7.05 0.26
C LEU A 147 0.61 -5.80 -0.23
N GLY A 148 0.69 -4.72 0.54
CA GLY A 148 0.21 -3.41 0.11
C GLY A 148 1.35 -2.60 -0.50
N VAL A 149 1.10 -1.93 -1.63
CA VAL A 149 2.07 -1.00 -2.22
C VAL A 149 1.39 0.31 -2.58
N THR A 150 2.09 1.42 -2.37
CA THR A 150 1.63 2.77 -2.74
C THR A 150 2.55 3.35 -3.79
N ILE A 151 1.97 3.81 -4.91
CA ILE A 151 2.72 4.40 -6.03
C ILE A 151 2.29 5.86 -6.20
N GLY A 152 3.19 6.77 -5.88
CA GLY A 152 2.95 8.21 -5.91
C GLY A 152 4.21 8.97 -6.27
N THR A 153 4.57 9.98 -5.48
CA THR A 153 5.87 10.67 -5.56
C THR A 153 7.00 9.68 -5.37
N GLY A 154 6.84 8.74 -4.41
CA GLY A 154 7.70 7.60 -4.16
C GLY A 154 6.95 6.27 -4.39
N PHE A 155 7.60 5.19 -3.95
CA PHE A 155 7.11 3.82 -4.00
C PHE A 155 7.20 3.21 -2.59
N GLY A 156 6.10 3.13 -1.87
CA GLY A 156 6.03 2.55 -0.53
C GLY A 156 5.43 1.15 -0.51
N GLY A 157 5.60 0.46 0.61
CA GLY A 157 4.99 -0.85 0.82
C GLY A 157 4.77 -1.17 2.29
N GLY A 158 3.96 -2.19 2.53
CA GLY A 158 3.72 -2.78 3.84
C GLY A 158 3.28 -4.23 3.70
N ILE A 159 3.61 -5.04 4.68
CA ILE A 159 3.39 -6.48 4.66
C ILE A 159 2.50 -6.89 5.83
N VAL A 160 1.46 -7.66 5.53
CA VAL A 160 0.57 -8.23 6.54
C VAL A 160 0.61 -9.75 6.42
N ILE A 161 0.96 -10.43 7.52
CA ILE A 161 1.03 -11.90 7.61
C ILE A 161 0.04 -12.38 8.67
N ASN A 162 -0.85 -13.31 8.29
CA ASN A 162 -1.90 -13.79 9.18
C ASN A 162 -2.76 -12.68 9.81
N LYS A 163 -2.99 -11.61 9.05
CA LYS A 163 -3.70 -10.39 9.49
C LYS A 163 -2.97 -9.58 10.56
N VAL A 164 -1.68 -9.77 10.74
CA VAL A 164 -0.80 -9.00 11.62
C VAL A 164 0.19 -8.22 10.78
N LEU A 165 0.38 -6.96 11.09
CA LEU A 165 1.34 -6.09 10.41
C LEU A 165 2.78 -6.55 10.70
N LEU A 166 3.60 -6.69 9.68
CA LEU A 166 5.02 -7.07 9.78
C LEU A 166 5.90 -5.82 9.77
N ASN A 167 6.24 -5.31 10.92
CA ASN A 167 7.15 -4.16 11.04
C ASN A 167 8.63 -4.55 10.87
N GLY A 168 9.00 -5.80 11.19
CA GLY A 168 10.39 -6.27 11.24
C GLY A 168 11.14 -5.77 12.48
N ASP A 169 12.33 -6.33 12.72
CA ASP A 169 13.12 -6.05 13.93
C ASP A 169 13.71 -4.63 13.96
N ASN A 170 13.83 -4.00 12.80
CA ASN A 170 14.40 -2.66 12.63
C ASN A 170 13.37 -1.65 12.08
N SER A 171 12.09 -1.96 12.14
CA SER A 171 11.02 -1.16 11.51
C SER A 171 11.28 -0.86 10.01
N ALA A 172 11.90 -1.80 9.31
CA ALA A 172 12.26 -1.72 7.90
C ALA A 172 11.61 -2.85 7.08
N GLY A 173 10.60 -3.51 7.63
CA GLY A 173 9.76 -4.43 6.89
C GLY A 173 8.98 -3.68 5.82
N GLY A 174 8.85 -4.25 4.61
CA GLY A 174 8.06 -3.61 3.56
C GLY A 174 8.77 -2.51 2.75
N GLU A 175 10.05 -2.22 2.99
CA GLU A 175 10.85 -1.24 2.22
C GLU A 175 11.07 -1.68 0.76
N ILE A 176 9.97 -1.88 0.04
CA ILE A 176 9.94 -2.42 -1.33
C ILE A 176 10.59 -1.50 -2.37
N ASN A 177 10.64 -0.19 -2.09
CA ASN A 177 11.34 0.82 -2.89
C ASN A 177 12.84 0.51 -3.04
N ARG A 178 13.44 -0.16 -2.04
CA ARG A 178 14.87 -0.51 -1.99
C ARG A 178 15.22 -1.74 -2.83
N HIS A 179 14.27 -2.44 -3.40
CA HIS A 179 14.55 -3.48 -4.37
C HIS A 179 15.38 -2.92 -5.53
N ARG A 180 16.27 -3.77 -6.09
CA ARG A 180 17.03 -3.39 -7.27
C ARG A 180 16.09 -3.17 -8.45
N ASN A 181 16.31 -2.08 -9.18
CA ASN A 181 15.58 -1.80 -10.40
C ASN A 181 15.97 -2.82 -11.50
N PRO A 182 15.03 -3.62 -12.04
CA PRO A 182 15.36 -4.61 -13.06
C PRO A 182 15.78 -3.99 -14.40
N LEU A 183 15.33 -2.76 -14.67
CA LEU A 183 15.63 -2.05 -15.92
C LEU A 183 16.93 -1.24 -15.83
N TYR A 184 17.26 -0.76 -14.64
CA TYR A 184 18.43 0.06 -14.34
C TYR A 184 19.13 -0.48 -13.08
N PRO A 185 19.94 -1.54 -13.18
CA PRO A 185 20.43 -2.32 -12.02
C PRO A 185 21.29 -1.58 -11.00
N THR A 186 21.71 -0.35 -11.29
CA THR A 186 22.46 0.53 -10.37
C THR A 186 21.56 1.48 -9.57
N THR A 187 20.24 1.43 -9.78
CA THR A 187 19.24 2.29 -9.14
C THR A 187 18.24 1.47 -8.33
N SER A 188 17.40 2.15 -7.54
CA SER A 188 16.32 1.54 -6.81
C SER A 188 15.09 1.31 -7.68
N ALA A 189 14.19 0.44 -7.25
CA ALA A 189 12.92 0.19 -7.92
C ALA A 189 12.07 1.46 -8.04
N GLU A 190 12.11 2.35 -7.05
CA GLU A 190 11.40 3.63 -7.05
C GLU A 190 11.73 4.50 -8.27
N ASP A 191 12.95 4.42 -8.78
CA ASP A 191 13.37 5.19 -9.96
C ASP A 191 12.61 4.81 -11.24
N SER A 192 11.97 3.63 -11.28
CA SER A 192 11.06 3.22 -12.37
C SER A 192 9.61 3.11 -11.94
N ILE A 193 9.30 3.19 -10.62
CA ILE A 193 7.95 3.02 -10.08
C ILE A 193 7.57 4.26 -9.28
N SER A 194 7.34 5.37 -9.98
CA SER A 194 6.93 6.65 -9.38
C SER A 194 6.35 7.60 -10.42
N ILE A 195 5.72 8.68 -9.96
CA ILE A 195 5.26 9.80 -10.80
C ILE A 195 6.40 10.33 -11.67
N ARG A 196 7.59 10.49 -11.09
CA ARG A 196 8.78 10.98 -11.80
C ARG A 196 9.19 10.02 -12.93
N ALA A 197 9.11 8.72 -12.69
CA ALA A 197 9.46 7.70 -13.67
C ALA A 197 8.54 7.75 -14.89
N VAL A 198 7.23 7.77 -14.69
CA VAL A 198 6.24 7.86 -15.79
C VAL A 198 6.48 9.11 -16.64
N ARG A 199 6.69 10.27 -15.98
CA ARG A 199 6.98 11.54 -16.68
C ARG A 199 8.30 11.48 -17.44
N ARG A 200 9.37 10.97 -16.81
CA ARG A 200 10.70 10.86 -17.44
C ARG A 200 10.65 10.01 -18.71
N VAL A 201 10.00 8.85 -18.65
CA VAL A 201 9.88 7.96 -19.80
C VAL A 201 9.03 8.60 -20.90
N TYR A 202 7.89 9.20 -20.56
CA TYR A 202 7.07 9.91 -21.52
C TYR A 202 7.86 11.03 -22.22
N GLY A 203 8.58 11.86 -21.46
CA GLY A 203 9.39 12.95 -22.02
C GLY A 203 10.49 12.44 -22.96
N ARG A 204 11.19 11.37 -22.57
CA ARG A 204 12.21 10.72 -23.40
C ARG A 204 11.64 10.23 -24.74
N GLU A 205 10.51 9.52 -24.70
CA GLU A 205 9.90 8.92 -25.90
C GLU A 205 9.23 9.96 -26.81
N ALA A 206 8.61 10.98 -26.23
CA ALA A 206 7.95 12.06 -26.96
C ALA A 206 8.88 13.22 -27.37
N GLY A 207 10.16 13.19 -26.98
CA GLY A 207 11.12 14.27 -27.25
C GLY A 207 10.80 15.57 -26.50
N ILE A 208 10.24 15.46 -25.29
CA ILE A 208 9.83 16.61 -24.46
C ILE A 208 10.74 16.71 -23.22
N GLU A 209 11.22 17.91 -22.91
CA GLU A 209 11.97 18.17 -21.69
C GLU A 209 11.15 17.81 -20.44
N PHE A 210 11.79 17.27 -19.40
CA PHE A 210 11.11 16.77 -18.22
C PHE A 210 10.16 17.77 -17.56
N ASP A 211 10.57 19.01 -17.42
CA ASP A 211 9.76 20.06 -16.78
C ASP A 211 8.49 20.42 -17.57
N LYS A 212 8.49 20.15 -18.87
CA LYS A 212 7.35 20.38 -19.79
C LYS A 212 6.46 19.13 -19.95
N THR A 213 6.83 18.00 -19.35
CA THR A 213 6.03 16.78 -19.47
C THR A 213 4.70 16.92 -18.74
N PRO A 214 3.60 16.37 -19.29
CA PRO A 214 2.30 16.36 -18.63
C PRO A 214 2.35 15.63 -17.28
N HIS A 215 1.35 15.92 -16.44
CA HIS A 215 1.11 15.13 -15.24
C HIS A 215 0.72 13.68 -15.59
N PRO A 216 1.05 12.66 -14.77
CA PRO A 216 0.70 11.26 -15.06
C PRO A 216 -0.78 11.01 -15.37
N TYR A 217 -1.68 11.76 -14.78
CA TYR A 217 -3.11 11.70 -15.11
C TYR A 217 -3.40 12.05 -16.57
N ASP A 218 -2.71 13.06 -17.13
CA ASP A 218 -2.84 13.42 -18.54
C ASP A 218 -2.13 12.39 -19.43
N ILE A 219 -0.97 11.87 -19.02
CA ILE A 219 -0.28 10.77 -19.72
C ILE A 219 -1.18 9.52 -19.77
N TYR A 220 -1.92 9.23 -18.70
CA TYR A 220 -2.93 8.17 -18.68
C TYR A 220 -4.04 8.44 -19.72
N LYS A 221 -4.59 9.65 -19.76
CA LYS A 221 -5.63 10.02 -20.74
C LYS A 221 -5.12 9.96 -22.19
N ILE A 222 -3.88 10.36 -22.43
CA ILE A 222 -3.23 10.23 -23.76
C ILE A 222 -3.11 8.75 -24.13
N ALA A 223 -2.66 7.88 -23.22
CA ALA A 223 -2.60 6.44 -23.44
C ALA A 223 -3.97 5.84 -23.81
N MET A 224 -5.04 6.32 -23.16
CA MET A 224 -6.42 5.92 -23.42
C MET A 224 -7.02 6.54 -24.68
N GLY A 225 -6.33 7.49 -25.32
CA GLY A 225 -6.84 8.23 -26.50
C GLY A 225 -7.90 9.27 -26.15
N GLN A 226 -7.96 9.71 -24.91
CA GLN A 226 -8.92 10.69 -24.39
C GLN A 226 -8.38 12.13 -24.40
N LEU A 227 -7.06 12.29 -24.55
CA LEU A 227 -6.39 13.57 -24.73
C LEU A 227 -5.44 13.50 -25.95
N PRO A 228 -5.25 14.63 -26.65
CA PRO A 228 -4.23 14.72 -27.68
C PRO A 228 -2.83 14.60 -27.08
N GLY A 229 -1.91 13.94 -27.80
CA GLY A 229 -0.52 13.73 -27.37
C GLY A 229 0.08 12.50 -28.03
N ASP A 230 1.32 12.17 -27.68
CA ASP A 230 2.00 10.99 -28.17
C ASP A 230 1.51 9.74 -27.41
N LYS A 231 0.56 9.03 -28.01
CA LYS A 231 -0.04 7.82 -27.42
C LYS A 231 0.98 6.69 -27.28
N GLU A 232 1.91 6.56 -28.23
CA GLU A 232 2.92 5.50 -28.17
C GLU A 232 3.91 5.76 -27.04
N ALA A 233 4.38 6.99 -26.88
CA ALA A 233 5.21 7.41 -25.75
C ALA A 233 4.48 7.18 -24.41
N ALA A 234 3.18 7.50 -24.33
CA ALA A 234 2.37 7.28 -23.14
C ALA A 234 2.26 5.79 -22.80
N LEU A 235 1.96 4.93 -23.75
CA LEU A 235 1.90 3.48 -23.55
C LEU A 235 3.26 2.90 -23.14
N LYS A 236 4.37 3.37 -23.74
CA LYS A 236 5.73 2.95 -23.33
C LYS A 236 6.05 3.35 -21.90
N SER A 237 5.65 4.54 -21.45
CA SER A 237 5.91 4.99 -20.08
C SER A 237 5.22 4.10 -19.04
N TRP A 238 3.95 3.78 -19.25
CA TRP A 238 3.21 2.87 -18.39
C TRP A 238 3.73 1.42 -18.45
N ASN A 239 4.16 0.96 -19.64
CA ASN A 239 4.73 -0.37 -19.80
C ASN A 239 6.10 -0.51 -19.11
N GLU A 240 6.96 0.51 -19.12
CA GLU A 240 8.24 0.50 -18.41
C GLU A 240 8.01 0.45 -16.90
N MET A 241 7.09 1.25 -16.37
CA MET A 241 6.68 1.18 -14.96
C MET A 241 6.11 -0.20 -14.61
N ALA A 242 5.18 -0.74 -15.41
CA ALA A 242 4.58 -2.04 -15.17
C ALA A 242 5.61 -3.18 -15.22
N THR A 243 6.64 -3.07 -16.07
CA THR A 243 7.72 -4.06 -16.17
C THR A 243 8.57 -4.08 -14.90
N ALA A 244 8.98 -2.91 -14.41
CA ALA A 244 9.72 -2.83 -13.14
C ALA A 244 8.88 -3.30 -11.96
N LEU A 245 7.62 -2.87 -11.89
CA LEU A 245 6.67 -3.25 -10.85
C LEU A 245 6.41 -4.77 -10.83
N ALA A 246 6.26 -5.40 -12.00
CA ALA A 246 6.04 -6.84 -12.11
C ALA A 246 7.20 -7.64 -11.53
N ASP A 247 8.44 -7.21 -11.79
CA ASP A 247 9.62 -7.89 -11.26
C ASP A 247 9.66 -7.82 -9.73
N VAL A 248 9.47 -6.64 -9.19
CA VAL A 248 9.47 -6.39 -7.74
C VAL A 248 8.34 -7.16 -7.05
N LEU A 249 7.11 -7.07 -7.57
CA LEU A 249 5.95 -7.74 -6.97
C LEU A 249 6.04 -9.26 -7.07
N ALA A 250 6.50 -9.82 -8.19
CA ALA A 250 6.67 -11.26 -8.32
C ALA A 250 7.73 -11.80 -7.34
N ASN A 251 8.83 -11.08 -7.12
CA ASN A 251 9.86 -11.46 -6.15
C ASN A 251 9.32 -11.38 -4.71
N ALA A 252 8.65 -10.28 -4.36
CA ALA A 252 8.12 -10.09 -3.01
C ALA A 252 6.99 -11.09 -2.68
N ILE A 253 6.03 -11.29 -3.61
CA ILE A 253 4.88 -12.16 -3.36
C ILE A 253 5.27 -13.64 -3.31
N SER A 254 6.36 -14.04 -3.94
CA SER A 254 6.93 -15.38 -3.82
C SER A 254 7.38 -15.74 -2.39
N LEU A 255 7.64 -14.72 -1.56
CA LEU A 255 8.01 -14.89 -0.14
C LEU A 255 6.81 -14.70 0.79
N ILE A 256 5.84 -13.89 0.42
CA ILE A 256 4.69 -13.50 1.26
C ILE A 256 3.51 -14.44 1.07
N ASP A 257 3.26 -14.89 -0.16
CA ASP A 257 2.13 -15.74 -0.56
C ASP A 257 0.77 -15.20 -0.06
N GLY A 258 0.22 -14.21 -0.77
CA GLY A 258 -1.01 -13.52 -0.34
C GLY A 258 -1.68 -12.75 -1.48
N ILE A 259 -2.43 -11.71 -1.13
CA ILE A 259 -3.06 -10.76 -2.05
C ILE A 259 -2.15 -9.54 -2.22
N ILE A 260 -2.14 -8.94 -3.41
CA ILE A 260 -1.47 -7.67 -3.66
C ILE A 260 -2.53 -6.56 -3.82
N VAL A 261 -2.35 -5.45 -3.09
CA VAL A 261 -3.16 -4.25 -3.26
C VAL A 261 -2.28 -3.06 -3.64
N ILE A 262 -2.72 -2.31 -4.67
CA ILE A 262 -2.01 -1.13 -5.18
C ILE A 262 -2.80 0.12 -4.83
N GLY A 263 -2.17 1.04 -4.11
CA GLY A 263 -2.67 2.37 -3.78
C GLY A 263 -1.78 3.48 -4.32
N GLY A 264 -1.96 4.69 -3.80
CA GLY A 264 -1.22 5.88 -4.20
C GLY A 264 -1.80 6.58 -5.43
N GLY A 265 -1.24 7.74 -5.75
CA GLY A 265 -1.78 8.64 -6.78
C GLY A 265 -1.80 8.05 -8.20
N LEU A 266 -0.99 7.02 -8.49
CA LEU A 266 -0.97 6.35 -9.78
C LEU A 266 -1.94 5.17 -9.88
N SER A 267 -2.54 4.72 -8.77
CA SER A 267 -3.44 3.55 -8.77
C SER A 267 -4.64 3.73 -9.71
N GLY A 268 -5.15 4.95 -9.88
CA GLY A 268 -6.24 5.26 -10.79
C GLY A 268 -5.94 5.00 -12.29
N ALA A 269 -4.67 4.89 -12.67
CA ALA A 269 -4.27 4.51 -14.04
C ALA A 269 -4.25 2.99 -14.28
N TRP A 270 -4.79 2.20 -13.36
CA TRP A 270 -4.83 0.74 -13.46
C TRP A 270 -5.36 0.21 -14.81
N PRO A 271 -6.32 0.83 -15.51
CA PRO A 271 -6.80 0.29 -16.79
C PRO A 271 -5.73 0.18 -17.84
N VAL A 272 -4.66 0.99 -17.76
CA VAL A 272 -3.52 0.93 -18.68
C VAL A 272 -2.46 -0.02 -18.17
N PHE A 273 -1.99 0.15 -16.94
CA PHE A 273 -0.81 -0.60 -16.47
C PHE A 273 -1.13 -2.02 -15.96
N MET A 274 -2.31 -2.28 -15.39
CA MET A 274 -2.62 -3.57 -14.76
C MET A 274 -2.59 -4.75 -15.75
N PRO A 275 -3.15 -4.67 -16.98
CA PRO A 275 -3.02 -5.75 -17.95
C PRO A 275 -1.56 -6.06 -18.32
N MET A 276 -0.72 -5.02 -18.42
CA MET A 276 0.71 -5.17 -18.68
C MET A 276 1.43 -5.82 -17.49
N LEU A 277 1.10 -5.38 -16.28
CA LEU A 277 1.63 -5.89 -15.02
C LEU A 277 1.36 -7.40 -14.88
N ILE A 278 0.10 -7.82 -14.98
CA ILE A 278 -0.29 -9.23 -14.83
C ILE A 278 0.38 -10.11 -15.88
N LYS A 279 0.41 -9.65 -17.15
CA LYS A 279 1.12 -10.36 -18.20
C LYS A 279 2.59 -10.59 -17.83
N LYS A 280 3.27 -9.54 -17.36
CA LYS A 280 4.70 -9.56 -16.99
C LYS A 280 4.97 -10.44 -15.75
N MET A 281 4.09 -10.42 -14.77
CA MET A 281 4.22 -11.30 -13.59
C MET A 281 4.12 -12.78 -13.97
N ASN A 282 3.30 -13.13 -14.96
CA ASN A 282 3.09 -14.49 -15.43
C ASN A 282 4.06 -14.92 -16.55
N GLU A 283 4.96 -14.05 -17.03
CA GLU A 283 5.96 -14.41 -18.03
C GLU A 283 6.89 -15.53 -17.48
N PRO A 284 7.08 -16.64 -18.23
CA PRO A 284 7.89 -17.74 -17.75
C PRO A 284 9.38 -17.41 -17.74
N PHE A 285 10.13 -18.12 -16.92
CA PHE A 285 11.59 -18.19 -17.02
C PHE A 285 12.03 -19.24 -18.03
N THR A 286 13.26 -19.07 -18.51
CA THR A 286 13.93 -20.02 -19.39
C THR A 286 15.15 -20.59 -18.67
N GLY A 287 15.20 -21.91 -18.55
CA GLY A 287 16.32 -22.60 -17.94
C GLY A 287 17.63 -22.44 -18.71
N LEU A 288 18.70 -22.11 -18.03
CA LEU A 288 20.02 -21.85 -18.65
C LEU A 288 20.64 -23.13 -19.27
N LYS A 289 20.29 -24.32 -18.77
CA LYS A 289 20.88 -25.58 -19.17
C LYS A 289 20.32 -26.11 -20.51
N ASP A 290 19.00 -26.04 -20.67
CA ASP A 290 18.29 -26.75 -21.74
C ASP A 290 17.23 -25.91 -22.46
N GLY A 291 17.12 -24.62 -22.09
CA GLY A 291 16.09 -23.74 -22.63
C GLY A 291 14.67 -24.10 -22.20
N HIS A 292 14.50 -25.01 -21.21
CA HIS A 292 13.22 -25.39 -20.68
C HIS A 292 12.46 -24.17 -20.10
N SER A 293 11.20 -24.02 -20.50
CA SER A 293 10.33 -22.95 -20.00
C SER A 293 9.60 -23.41 -18.73
N PHE A 294 9.62 -22.57 -17.69
CA PHE A 294 8.92 -22.84 -16.43
C PHE A 294 8.34 -21.57 -15.83
N SER A 295 7.28 -21.72 -15.02
CA SER A 295 6.61 -20.58 -14.39
C SER A 295 7.58 -19.79 -13.50
N ARG A 296 7.54 -18.45 -13.61
CA ARG A 296 8.32 -17.55 -12.77
C ARG A 296 7.94 -17.66 -11.29
N MET A 297 6.63 -17.78 -11.01
CA MET A 297 6.08 -17.95 -9.66
C MET A 297 5.40 -19.31 -9.54
N GLU A 298 5.33 -19.83 -8.32
CA GLU A 298 4.50 -21.01 -8.00
C GLU A 298 2.99 -20.69 -8.06
N THR A 299 2.63 -19.42 -8.11
CA THR A 299 1.27 -18.91 -8.19
C THR A 299 1.02 -18.23 -9.54
N GLU A 300 -0.19 -18.31 -10.04
CA GLU A 300 -0.63 -17.51 -11.21
C GLU A 300 -1.25 -16.18 -10.73
N ALA A 301 -0.84 -15.07 -11.34
CA ALA A 301 -1.36 -13.73 -11.01
C ALA A 301 -2.64 -13.43 -11.81
N TYR A 302 -3.64 -12.87 -11.13
CA TYR A 302 -4.93 -12.48 -11.70
C TYR A 302 -5.22 -11.01 -11.43
N ASN A 303 -5.74 -10.31 -12.44
CA ASN A 303 -6.23 -8.94 -12.32
C ASN A 303 -7.61 -8.92 -11.64
N LEU A 304 -7.67 -8.57 -10.37
CA LEU A 304 -8.95 -8.48 -9.63
C LEU A 304 -9.85 -7.31 -10.09
N MET A 305 -9.37 -6.46 -11.00
CA MET A 305 -10.16 -5.38 -11.61
C MET A 305 -10.80 -5.82 -12.93
N ASP A 306 -10.42 -6.97 -13.47
CA ASP A 306 -11.00 -7.56 -14.67
C ASP A 306 -12.04 -8.62 -14.29
N ALA A 307 -13.22 -8.56 -14.88
CA ALA A 307 -14.34 -9.45 -14.53
C ALA A 307 -14.05 -10.92 -14.85
N GLN A 308 -13.32 -11.20 -15.93
CA GLN A 308 -13.00 -12.58 -16.33
C GLN A 308 -11.91 -13.16 -15.41
N ASP A 309 -10.90 -12.38 -15.08
CA ASP A 309 -9.85 -12.78 -14.14
C ASP A 309 -10.44 -12.99 -12.74
N MET A 310 -11.34 -12.12 -12.29
CA MET A 310 -12.03 -12.27 -11.01
C MET A 310 -12.83 -13.58 -10.93
N ILE A 311 -13.54 -13.95 -12.01
CA ILE A 311 -14.26 -15.24 -12.09
C ILE A 311 -13.26 -16.38 -11.95
N ARG A 312 -12.20 -16.41 -12.74
CA ARG A 312 -11.17 -17.47 -12.71
C ARG A 312 -10.48 -17.56 -11.35
N PHE A 313 -10.17 -16.41 -10.74
CA PHE A 313 -9.54 -16.34 -9.42
C PHE A 313 -10.42 -16.88 -8.31
N THR A 314 -11.74 -16.65 -8.36
CA THR A 314 -12.70 -17.05 -7.31
C THR A 314 -13.32 -18.42 -7.56
N GLU A 315 -13.20 -18.99 -8.76
CA GLU A 315 -13.76 -20.28 -9.13
C GLU A 315 -13.21 -21.40 -8.24
N LYS A 316 -14.10 -22.33 -7.88
CA LYS A 316 -13.71 -23.54 -7.15
C LYS A 316 -13.18 -24.59 -8.11
N SER A 317 -11.87 -24.81 -8.16
CA SER A 317 -11.18 -25.64 -9.14
C SER A 317 -10.77 -27.04 -8.64
N GLY A 318 -10.87 -27.33 -7.36
CA GLY A 318 -10.42 -28.57 -6.77
C GLY A 318 -11.34 -29.79 -7.00
N LYS A 319 -10.90 -30.95 -6.54
CA LYS A 319 -11.62 -32.22 -6.58
C LYS A 319 -11.45 -33.02 -5.29
N MET A 320 -12.39 -33.93 -5.06
CA MET A 320 -12.22 -34.94 -3.99
C MET A 320 -11.20 -36.00 -4.42
N ILE A 321 -10.27 -36.32 -3.55
CA ILE A 321 -9.28 -37.37 -3.73
C ILE A 321 -9.37 -38.37 -2.57
N LYS A 322 -9.17 -39.67 -2.87
CA LYS A 322 -9.20 -40.71 -1.87
C LYS A 322 -7.98 -40.66 -0.95
N VAL A 323 -8.22 -40.82 0.34
CA VAL A 323 -7.15 -41.03 1.30
C VAL A 323 -6.62 -42.47 1.14
N PRO A 324 -5.31 -42.67 0.93
CA PRO A 324 -4.73 -44.01 0.82
C PRO A 324 -5.12 -44.91 2.00
N PHE A 325 -5.41 -46.17 1.71
CA PHE A 325 -5.79 -47.20 2.69
C PHE A 325 -7.04 -46.90 3.53
N SER A 326 -7.94 -46.00 3.05
CA SER A 326 -9.20 -45.67 3.72
C SER A 326 -10.34 -45.45 2.71
N ASN A 327 -11.58 -45.36 3.22
CA ASN A 327 -12.76 -44.98 2.45
C ASN A 327 -13.03 -43.46 2.52
N GLN A 328 -12.14 -42.71 3.12
CA GLN A 328 -12.28 -41.27 3.25
C GLN A 328 -11.84 -40.54 1.97
N GLU A 329 -12.43 -39.39 1.74
CA GLU A 329 -12.05 -38.49 0.67
C GLU A 329 -11.76 -37.09 1.27
N VAL A 330 -10.77 -36.42 0.71
CA VAL A 330 -10.40 -35.04 1.08
C VAL A 330 -10.44 -34.14 -0.14
N TRP A 331 -10.77 -32.87 0.09
CA TRP A 331 -10.71 -31.87 -0.96
C TRP A 331 -9.27 -31.51 -1.29
N TYR A 332 -8.93 -31.49 -2.56
CA TYR A 332 -7.63 -31.08 -3.07
C TYR A 332 -7.79 -30.08 -4.20
N ASP A 333 -7.26 -28.88 -4.01
CA ASP A 333 -7.14 -27.84 -5.03
C ASP A 333 -5.65 -27.58 -5.29
N PRO A 334 -5.12 -27.98 -6.45
CA PRO A 334 -3.72 -27.73 -6.81
C PRO A 334 -3.46 -26.29 -7.26
N THR A 335 -4.52 -25.51 -7.51
CA THR A 335 -4.40 -24.17 -8.07
C THR A 335 -3.86 -23.21 -7.03
N LYS A 336 -2.74 -22.55 -7.36
CA LYS A 336 -2.13 -21.52 -6.55
C LYS A 336 -2.30 -20.19 -7.27
N CYS A 337 -2.98 -19.25 -6.64
CA CYS A 337 -3.33 -17.95 -7.24
C CYS A 337 -2.89 -16.79 -6.36
N VAL A 338 -2.46 -15.70 -6.99
CA VAL A 338 -2.31 -14.40 -6.37
C VAL A 338 -3.22 -13.39 -7.06
N GLY A 339 -4.09 -12.74 -6.30
CA GLY A 339 -4.93 -11.66 -6.79
C GLY A 339 -4.22 -10.32 -6.67
N VAL A 340 -4.24 -9.51 -7.72
CA VAL A 340 -3.70 -8.15 -7.74
C VAL A 340 -4.85 -7.18 -7.98
N GLY A 341 -5.12 -6.32 -7.00
CA GLY A 341 -6.19 -5.33 -7.07
C GLY A 341 -5.71 -3.92 -6.74
N VAL A 342 -6.61 -2.95 -6.86
CA VAL A 342 -6.40 -1.60 -6.37
C VAL A 342 -7.14 -1.38 -5.06
N THR A 343 -6.71 -0.38 -4.31
CA THR A 343 -7.32 0.01 -3.02
C THR A 343 -8.84 0.11 -3.12
N LYS A 344 -9.52 -0.42 -2.13
CA LYS A 344 -10.99 -0.33 -1.99
C LYS A 344 -11.41 0.83 -1.09
N LEU A 345 -10.58 1.14 -0.12
CA LEU A 345 -10.83 2.25 0.81
C LEU A 345 -10.40 3.61 0.25
N GLY A 346 -9.51 3.61 -0.76
CA GLY A 346 -8.74 4.79 -1.12
C GLY A 346 -7.53 4.95 -0.18
N THR A 347 -6.41 5.48 -0.70
CA THR A 347 -5.12 5.46 0.02
C THR A 347 -5.20 6.13 1.40
N SER A 348 -5.72 7.36 1.49
CA SER A 348 -5.79 8.08 2.79
C SER A 348 -6.72 7.39 3.79
N SER A 349 -7.89 6.89 3.35
CA SER A 349 -8.81 6.17 4.25
C SER A 349 -8.22 4.84 4.69
N ALA A 350 -7.48 4.14 3.81
CA ALA A 350 -6.78 2.90 4.18
C ALA A 350 -5.72 3.16 5.26
N VAL A 351 -4.94 4.24 5.14
CA VAL A 351 -3.98 4.66 6.16
C VAL A 351 -4.68 4.96 7.48
N ALA A 352 -5.78 5.72 7.47
CA ALA A 352 -6.55 6.06 8.68
C ALA A 352 -7.12 4.81 9.37
N ILE A 353 -7.71 3.89 8.60
CA ILE A 353 -8.24 2.62 9.10
C ILE A 353 -7.10 1.71 9.61
N GLY A 354 -5.94 1.71 8.94
CA GLY A 354 -4.76 0.98 9.40
C GLY A 354 -4.21 1.52 10.72
N ALA A 355 -4.16 2.85 10.87
CA ALA A 355 -3.77 3.48 12.12
C ALA A 355 -4.73 3.14 13.27
N TYR A 356 -6.04 3.17 13.00
CA TYR A 356 -7.06 2.72 13.93
C TYR A 356 -6.86 1.26 14.33
N ALA A 357 -6.70 0.37 13.36
CA ALA A 357 -6.49 -1.05 13.59
C ALA A 357 -5.26 -1.33 14.44
N PHE A 358 -4.15 -0.63 14.15
CA PHE A 358 -2.91 -0.76 14.91
C PHE A 358 -3.09 -0.33 16.37
N ALA A 359 -3.72 0.83 16.61
CA ALA A 359 -4.02 1.26 17.97
C ALA A 359 -4.92 0.27 18.72
N MET A 360 -5.96 -0.27 18.05
CA MET A 360 -6.86 -1.25 18.63
C MET A 360 -6.17 -2.57 18.99
N GLU A 361 -5.15 -2.97 18.26
CA GLU A 361 -4.32 -4.14 18.58
C GLU A 361 -3.43 -3.86 19.81
N GLN A 362 -2.76 -2.72 19.81
CA GLN A 362 -1.86 -2.32 20.91
C GLN A 362 -2.60 -2.09 22.23
N LEU A 363 -3.82 -1.57 22.20
CA LEU A 363 -4.65 -1.35 23.41
C LEU A 363 -5.17 -2.65 24.06
N LYS A 364 -5.05 -3.81 23.38
CA LYS A 364 -5.44 -5.12 23.89
C LYS A 364 -4.29 -5.85 24.60
N ASN A 365 -3.05 -5.46 24.29
CA ASN A 365 -1.82 -6.04 24.84
C ASN A 365 -1.37 -5.27 26.10
#